data_3c35103e44f2995089f7e3323655463a
#
_entry.id   3c35103e44f2995089f7e3323655463a
#
_cell.length_a   1.000
_cell.length_b   1.000
_cell.length_c   1.000
_cell.angle_alpha   90.00
_cell.angle_beta   90.00
_cell.angle_gamma   90.00
#
_symmetry.space_group_name_H-M   'P 1'
#
loop_
_entity.id
_entity.type
_entity.pdbx_description
1 polymer ?
#
loop_
_entity_poly.entity_id
_entity_poly.type
_entity_poly.pdbx_seq_one_letter_code
_entity_poly.pdbx_strand_id
1 'polypeptide(L)'
;IPTHINPEIWSEMIKNLCPGVSVAVAHGQMEAHQLETTLVDFIDGKYDVLVCTNIIETGLDIPNANTMIINNAHQFGLSDLHQLRGRVGRSNKRAFCYLFAPPLSVLTDDARKRIRTLEEFSDLGSGFQIAMKDMDIRGAGNLLGAEQSGFIADIGYETYQKILEEAIQELKESDFKELFKEEMSKKQTFVHGVEIDTDIEMLIPDSYVSNIQERLSLYTMLNKL
;
A
#
# COMPACT_ATOMS: atom_id res chain seq x y z
N ILE A 1 -17.91 12.92 -9.71
CA ILE A 1 -17.55 14.23 -9.11
C ILE A 1 -18.03 14.17 -7.68
N PRO A 2 -17.14 14.21 -6.68
CA PRO A 2 -17.57 14.17 -5.29
C PRO A 2 -18.35 15.46 -5.01
N THR A 3 -19.56 15.32 -4.57
CA THR A 3 -20.29 16.39 -3.91
C THR A 3 -19.44 16.87 -2.75
N HIS A 4 -19.00 18.11 -2.78
CA HIS A 4 -18.26 18.77 -1.71
C HIS A 4 -19.10 18.67 -0.41
N ILE A 5 -18.78 17.71 0.41
CA ILE A 5 -19.38 17.62 1.74
C ILE A 5 -18.75 18.76 2.53
N ASN A 6 -19.54 19.78 2.83
CA ASN A 6 -19.09 20.93 3.61
C ASN A 6 -18.61 20.44 5.01
N PRO A 7 -17.33 20.61 5.38
CA PRO A 7 -16.82 20.18 6.68
C PRO A 7 -17.57 20.76 7.88
N GLU A 8 -18.18 21.93 7.70
CA GLU A 8 -18.96 22.60 8.74
C GLU A 8 -20.22 21.81 9.15
N ILE A 9 -20.87 21.13 8.16
CA ILE A 9 -22.03 20.27 8.46
C ILE A 9 -21.61 19.10 9.36
N TRP A 10 -20.47 18.52 9.12
CA TRP A 10 -19.93 17.46 9.98
C TRP A 10 -19.56 17.97 11.36
N SER A 11 -18.99 19.17 11.45
CA SER A 11 -18.68 19.81 12.72
C SER A 11 -19.94 20.02 13.58
N GLU A 12 -21.01 20.54 12.99
CA GLU A 12 -22.29 20.71 13.67
C GLU A 12 -22.89 19.37 14.12
N MET A 13 -22.85 18.37 13.23
CA MET A 13 -23.35 17.05 13.57
C MET A 13 -22.59 16.44 14.75
N ILE A 14 -21.26 16.55 14.80
CA ILE A 14 -20.43 16.04 15.90
C ILE A 14 -20.76 16.78 17.19
N LYS A 15 -20.88 18.11 17.16
CA LYS A 15 -21.25 18.92 18.34
C LYS A 15 -22.62 18.54 18.90
N ASN A 16 -23.58 18.21 18.01
CA ASN A 16 -24.91 17.79 18.41
C ASN A 16 -24.92 16.37 19.00
N LEU A 17 -24.12 15.46 18.45
CA LEU A 17 -24.01 14.06 18.91
C LEU A 17 -23.19 13.95 20.22
N CYS A 18 -22.21 14.81 20.39
CA CYS A 18 -21.27 14.79 21.52
C CYS A 18 -21.24 16.18 22.20
N PRO A 19 -22.25 16.53 23.02
CA PRO A 19 -22.26 17.81 23.69
C PRO A 19 -21.02 17.97 24.60
N GLY A 20 -20.35 19.10 24.49
CA GLY A 20 -19.15 19.42 25.30
C GLY A 20 -17.82 19.09 24.60
N VAL A 21 -17.84 18.51 23.40
CA VAL A 21 -16.64 18.28 22.58
C VAL A 21 -16.31 19.54 21.80
N SER A 22 -15.05 19.97 21.87
CA SER A 22 -14.54 21.10 21.08
C SER A 22 -14.12 20.63 19.69
N VAL A 23 -14.71 21.22 18.65
CA VAL A 23 -14.51 20.82 17.25
C VAL A 23 -13.93 21.97 16.45
N ALA A 24 -12.77 21.74 15.82
CA ALA A 24 -12.16 22.61 14.83
C ALA A 24 -12.49 22.13 13.41
N VAL A 25 -12.53 23.08 12.47
CA VAL A 25 -12.70 22.81 11.04
C VAL A 25 -11.48 23.34 10.28
N ALA A 26 -10.96 22.54 9.35
CA ALA A 26 -9.84 22.94 8.51
C ALA A 26 -10.05 22.45 7.07
N HIS A 27 -9.93 23.36 6.09
CA HIS A 27 -10.08 23.03 4.67
C HIS A 27 -9.24 23.95 3.77
N GLY A 28 -8.93 23.51 2.56
CA GLY A 28 -8.02 24.22 1.66
C GLY A 28 -8.52 25.56 1.12
N GLN A 29 -9.76 25.99 1.43
CA GLN A 29 -10.28 27.31 1.08
C GLN A 29 -10.06 28.36 2.18
N MET A 30 -9.55 27.94 3.36
CA MET A 30 -9.20 28.86 4.42
C MET A 30 -7.94 29.67 4.06
N GLU A 31 -7.81 30.86 4.65
CA GLU A 31 -6.56 31.58 4.55
C GLU A 31 -5.43 30.81 5.22
N ALA A 32 -4.24 30.82 4.61
CA ALA A 32 -3.10 30.01 5.04
C ALA A 32 -2.78 30.20 6.54
N HIS A 33 -2.79 31.45 7.02
CA HIS A 33 -2.52 31.75 8.43
C HIS A 33 -3.59 31.19 9.40
N GLN A 34 -4.88 31.26 8.98
CA GLN A 34 -5.96 30.72 9.78
C GLN A 34 -5.90 29.18 9.83
N LEU A 35 -5.58 28.56 8.69
CA LEU A 35 -5.40 27.11 8.59
C LEU A 35 -4.26 26.65 9.52
N GLU A 36 -3.10 27.29 9.43
CA GLU A 36 -1.94 27.00 10.27
C GLU A 36 -2.26 27.15 11.78
N THR A 37 -2.89 28.25 12.16
CA THR A 37 -3.29 28.49 13.56
C THR A 37 -4.23 27.40 14.05
N THR A 38 -5.24 27.02 13.25
CA THR A 38 -6.21 25.96 13.62
C THR A 38 -5.52 24.61 13.80
N LEU A 39 -4.56 24.27 12.94
CA LEU A 39 -3.80 23.03 13.04
C LEU A 39 -2.88 22.99 14.25
N VAL A 40 -2.20 24.10 14.56
CA VAL A 40 -1.36 24.24 15.75
C VAL A 40 -2.23 24.13 17.03
N ASP A 41 -3.35 24.81 17.07
CA ASP A 41 -4.28 24.75 18.20
C ASP A 41 -4.83 23.34 18.44
N PHE A 42 -5.06 22.57 17.37
CA PHE A 42 -5.43 21.16 17.49
C PHE A 42 -4.28 20.29 18.03
N ILE A 43 -3.05 20.51 17.54
CA ILE A 43 -1.85 19.81 18.03
C ILE A 43 -1.61 20.11 19.51
N ASP A 44 -1.84 21.36 19.92
CA ASP A 44 -1.71 21.80 21.32
C ASP A 44 -2.84 21.29 22.22
N GLY A 45 -3.84 20.59 21.65
CA GLY A 45 -4.95 20.00 22.43
C GLY A 45 -6.04 20.99 22.83
N LYS A 46 -6.15 22.13 22.15
CA LYS A 46 -7.25 23.10 22.38
C LYS A 46 -8.58 22.62 21.79
N TYR A 47 -8.50 21.67 20.86
CA TYR A 47 -9.65 21.02 20.25
C TYR A 47 -9.57 19.50 20.41
N ASP A 48 -10.70 18.87 20.68
CA ASP A 48 -10.84 17.42 20.83
C ASP A 48 -10.95 16.72 19.47
N VAL A 49 -11.58 17.39 18.51
CA VAL A 49 -11.83 16.86 17.15
C VAL A 49 -11.45 17.88 16.10
N LEU A 50 -10.76 17.40 15.06
CA LEU A 50 -10.48 18.16 13.85
C LEU A 50 -11.27 17.55 12.69
N VAL A 51 -12.17 18.32 12.09
CA VAL A 51 -12.87 17.98 10.84
C VAL A 51 -12.13 18.66 9.69
N CYS A 52 -11.59 17.87 8.78
CA CYS A 52 -10.78 18.44 7.69
C CYS A 52 -11.02 17.76 6.36
N THR A 53 -10.69 18.46 5.28
CA THR A 53 -10.51 17.89 3.94
C THR A 53 -9.11 17.28 3.81
N ASN A 54 -8.72 16.82 2.62
CA ASN A 54 -7.42 16.17 2.33
C ASN A 54 -6.15 17.02 2.62
N ILE A 55 -6.25 18.11 3.34
CA ILE A 55 -5.11 18.98 3.67
C ILE A 55 -4.05 18.31 4.56
N ILE A 56 -4.39 17.19 5.21
CA ILE A 56 -3.48 16.44 6.11
C ILE A 56 -2.44 15.60 5.34
N GLU A 57 -2.58 15.45 4.02
CA GLU A 57 -1.59 14.73 3.19
C GLU A 57 -0.20 15.42 3.19
N THR A 58 -0.13 16.69 3.47
CA THR A 58 1.08 17.53 3.35
C THR A 58 2.04 17.47 4.55
N GLY A 59 2.34 16.28 5.08
CA GLY A 59 3.46 16.12 6.00
C GLY A 59 3.25 16.57 7.45
N LEU A 60 2.03 16.95 7.84
CA LEU A 60 1.73 17.35 9.21
C LEU A 60 1.84 16.16 10.16
N ASP A 61 2.59 16.32 11.23
CA ASP A 61 2.67 15.35 12.32
C ASP A 61 1.69 15.74 13.43
N ILE A 62 0.76 14.82 13.76
CA ILE A 62 -0.26 15.06 14.78
C ILE A 62 -0.13 13.96 15.87
N PRO A 63 0.87 14.08 16.75
CA PRO A 63 1.21 13.02 17.71
C PRO A 63 0.08 12.78 18.74
N ASN A 64 -0.78 13.76 18.98
CA ASN A 64 -1.89 13.67 19.96
C ASN A 64 -3.11 12.95 19.40
N ALA A 65 -3.26 12.86 18.07
CA ALA A 65 -4.39 12.16 17.47
C ALA A 65 -4.14 10.64 17.47
N ASN A 66 -5.00 9.91 18.18
CA ASN A 66 -4.98 8.46 18.24
C ASN A 66 -6.10 7.81 17.41
N THR A 67 -7.03 8.59 16.91
CA THR A 67 -8.18 8.09 16.15
C THR A 67 -8.37 8.91 14.87
N MET A 68 -8.54 8.21 13.77
CA MET A 68 -8.86 8.79 12.48
C MET A 68 -10.12 8.15 11.92
N ILE A 69 -10.99 8.97 11.36
CA ILE A 69 -12.20 8.53 10.66
C ILE A 69 -12.15 9.08 9.25
N ILE A 70 -12.10 8.18 8.25
CA ILE A 70 -12.08 8.55 6.84
C ILE A 70 -13.46 8.26 6.26
N ASN A 71 -14.18 9.32 5.92
CA ASN A 71 -15.49 9.19 5.29
C ASN A 71 -15.35 9.00 3.78
N ASN A 72 -16.22 8.18 3.16
CA ASN A 72 -16.15 7.81 1.76
C ASN A 72 -14.77 7.23 1.35
N ALA A 73 -14.20 6.39 2.19
CA ALA A 73 -12.88 5.79 1.98
C ALA A 73 -12.70 5.12 0.60
N HIS A 74 -13.78 4.60 0.01
CA HIS A 74 -13.79 3.99 -1.33
C HIS A 74 -13.42 4.95 -2.48
N GLN A 75 -13.50 6.26 -2.25
CA GLN A 75 -13.15 7.28 -3.26
C GLN A 75 -11.66 7.62 -3.27
N PHE A 76 -10.92 7.22 -2.25
CA PHE A 76 -9.49 7.44 -2.12
C PHE A 76 -8.68 6.37 -2.83
N GLY A 77 -7.49 6.74 -3.28
CA GLY A 77 -6.47 5.79 -3.70
C GLY A 77 -5.92 4.97 -2.53
N LEU A 78 -5.36 3.80 -2.81
CA LEU A 78 -4.78 2.95 -1.76
C LEU A 78 -3.58 3.64 -1.09
N SER A 79 -2.76 4.31 -1.88
CA SER A 79 -1.63 5.11 -1.40
C SER A 79 -2.08 6.24 -0.45
N ASP A 80 -3.15 6.97 -0.83
CA ASP A 80 -3.69 8.07 -0.03
C ASP A 80 -4.22 7.56 1.32
N LEU A 81 -4.99 6.46 1.29
CA LEU A 81 -5.49 5.82 2.51
C LEU A 81 -4.35 5.33 3.42
N HIS A 82 -3.30 4.77 2.84
CA HIS A 82 -2.13 4.34 3.60
C HIS A 82 -1.39 5.52 4.23
N GLN A 83 -1.21 6.62 3.51
CA GLN A 83 -0.60 7.83 4.03
C GLN A 83 -1.44 8.45 5.15
N LEU A 84 -2.76 8.55 4.96
CA LEU A 84 -3.69 9.05 5.98
C LEU A 84 -3.62 8.18 7.24
N ARG A 85 -3.70 6.86 7.11
CA ARG A 85 -3.56 5.93 8.24
C ARG A 85 -2.25 6.14 8.99
N GLY A 86 -1.17 6.40 8.27
CA GLY A 86 0.16 6.66 8.85
C GLY A 86 0.28 7.99 9.61
N ARG A 87 -0.76 8.84 9.64
CA ARG A 87 -0.77 10.09 10.40
C ARG A 87 -1.19 9.91 11.85
N VAL A 88 -1.81 8.80 12.22
CA VAL A 88 -2.15 8.44 13.60
C VAL A 88 -1.25 7.30 14.08
N GLY A 89 -1.09 7.18 15.41
CA GLY A 89 -0.31 6.10 16.01
C GLY A 89 1.20 6.36 16.09
N ARG A 90 1.62 7.60 16.03
CA ARG A 90 3.04 8.00 16.17
C ARG A 90 3.49 8.17 17.63
N SER A 91 2.62 7.82 18.58
CA SER A 91 2.92 7.82 20.01
C SER A 91 2.91 6.38 20.54
N ASN A 92 3.20 6.20 21.82
CA ASN A 92 3.11 4.92 22.51
C ASN A 92 1.67 4.46 22.79
N LYS A 93 0.65 5.19 22.31
CA LYS A 93 -0.75 4.85 22.46
C LYS A 93 -1.26 4.08 21.24
N ARG A 94 -2.16 3.13 21.48
CA ARG A 94 -2.84 2.41 20.40
C ARG A 94 -3.66 3.38 19.57
N ALA A 95 -3.52 3.30 18.26
CA ALA A 95 -4.26 4.12 17.31
C ALA A 95 -5.31 3.32 16.55
N PHE A 96 -6.35 4.02 16.13
CA PHE A 96 -7.48 3.48 15.39
C PHE A 96 -7.71 4.29 14.10
N CYS A 97 -7.92 3.60 12.99
CA CYS A 97 -8.30 4.21 11.73
C CYS A 97 -9.60 3.54 11.23
N TYR A 98 -10.68 4.30 11.18
CA TYR A 98 -11.98 3.81 10.72
C TYR A 98 -12.24 4.27 9.30
N LEU A 99 -12.52 3.32 8.42
CA LEU A 99 -12.82 3.55 7.00
C LEU A 99 -14.34 3.43 6.79
N PHE A 100 -15.00 4.53 6.52
CA PHE A 100 -16.42 4.53 6.20
C PHE A 100 -16.62 4.46 4.69
N ALA A 101 -17.36 3.45 4.26
CA ALA A 101 -17.71 3.22 2.86
C ALA A 101 -19.13 2.65 2.76
N PRO A 102 -19.78 2.74 1.59
CA PRO A 102 -20.99 1.97 1.31
C PRO A 102 -20.77 0.46 1.49
N PRO A 103 -21.85 -0.32 1.60
CA PRO A 103 -21.73 -1.78 1.67
C PRO A 103 -20.88 -2.33 0.53
N LEU A 104 -20.05 -3.34 0.82
CA LEU A 104 -19.10 -3.92 -0.15
C LEU A 104 -19.77 -4.38 -1.45
N SER A 105 -21.06 -4.76 -1.40
CA SER A 105 -21.84 -5.17 -2.56
C SER A 105 -22.10 -4.05 -3.58
N VAL A 106 -22.02 -2.80 -3.16
CA VAL A 106 -22.28 -1.61 -4.00
C VAL A 106 -20.98 -1.03 -4.54
N LEU A 107 -19.83 -1.39 -3.96
CA LEU A 107 -18.53 -0.89 -4.37
C LEU A 107 -18.07 -1.52 -5.68
N THR A 108 -17.32 -0.76 -6.46
CA THR A 108 -16.55 -1.31 -7.59
C THR A 108 -15.54 -2.32 -7.10
N ASP A 109 -15.13 -3.26 -7.96
CA ASP A 109 -14.15 -4.28 -7.61
C ASP A 109 -12.82 -3.68 -7.14
N ASP A 110 -12.35 -2.63 -7.78
CA ASP A 110 -11.11 -1.95 -7.42
C ASP A 110 -11.22 -1.24 -6.05
N ALA A 111 -12.34 -0.57 -5.78
CA ALA A 111 -12.57 0.05 -4.48
C ALA A 111 -12.61 -1.00 -3.35
N ARG A 112 -13.24 -2.14 -3.62
CA ARG A 112 -13.30 -3.29 -2.71
C ARG A 112 -11.91 -3.87 -2.44
N LYS A 113 -11.11 -4.08 -3.50
CA LYS A 113 -9.73 -4.55 -3.39
C LYS A 113 -8.87 -3.60 -2.56
N ARG A 114 -8.94 -2.27 -2.82
CA ARG A 114 -8.18 -1.27 -2.05
C ARG A 114 -8.50 -1.30 -0.56
N ILE A 115 -9.78 -1.30 -0.19
CA ILE A 115 -10.18 -1.31 1.23
C ILE A 115 -9.71 -2.59 1.91
N ARG A 116 -9.90 -3.76 1.28
CA ARG A 116 -9.41 -5.04 1.81
C ARG A 116 -7.90 -5.08 1.96
N THR A 117 -7.16 -4.61 0.97
CA THR A 117 -5.69 -4.55 1.05
C THR A 117 -5.24 -3.70 2.25
N LEU A 118 -5.88 -2.56 2.50
CA LEU A 118 -5.50 -1.73 3.64
C LEU A 118 -5.81 -2.40 4.99
N GLU A 119 -6.86 -3.21 5.05
CA GLU A 119 -7.23 -3.99 6.22
C GLU A 119 -6.27 -5.16 6.47
N GLU A 120 -5.90 -5.91 5.41
CA GLU A 120 -4.96 -7.02 5.46
C GLU A 120 -3.55 -6.60 5.89
N PHE A 121 -3.05 -5.50 5.32
CA PHE A 121 -1.72 -4.96 5.59
C PHE A 121 -1.76 -3.88 6.68
N SER A 122 -2.17 -4.25 7.89
CA SER A 122 -2.26 -3.32 9.03
C SER A 122 -0.95 -3.17 9.80
N ASP A 123 0.02 -4.04 9.60
CA ASP A 123 1.28 -4.07 10.34
C ASP A 123 2.24 -2.93 9.96
N LEU A 124 3.10 -2.56 10.92
CA LEU A 124 4.17 -1.60 10.69
C LEU A 124 5.15 -2.14 9.63
N GLY A 125 5.50 -1.28 8.66
CA GLY A 125 6.41 -1.67 7.58
C GLY A 125 5.74 -2.25 6.34
N SER A 126 4.41 -2.42 6.33
CA SER A 126 3.65 -2.95 5.19
C SER A 126 3.57 -2.01 3.97
N GLY A 127 4.25 -0.86 4.01
CA GLY A 127 4.18 0.14 2.93
C GLY A 127 4.60 -0.38 1.56
N PHE A 128 5.61 -1.25 1.51
CA PHE A 128 6.05 -1.88 0.27
C PHE A 128 4.99 -2.82 -0.31
N GLN A 129 4.42 -3.70 0.51
CA GLN A 129 3.34 -4.62 0.08
C GLN A 129 2.10 -3.86 -0.40
N ILE A 130 1.75 -2.76 0.28
CA ILE A 130 0.64 -1.89 -0.13
C ILE A 130 0.95 -1.22 -1.48
N ALA A 131 2.17 -0.73 -1.69
CA ALA A 131 2.56 -0.14 -2.96
C ALA A 131 2.50 -1.16 -4.11
N MET A 132 2.97 -2.39 -3.89
CA MET A 132 2.87 -3.48 -4.87
C MET A 132 1.41 -3.81 -5.19
N LYS A 133 0.55 -3.92 -4.18
CA LYS A 133 -0.88 -4.15 -4.36
C LYS A 133 -1.60 -2.98 -5.06
N ASP A 134 -1.19 -1.74 -4.82
CA ASP A 134 -1.74 -0.58 -5.54
C ASP A 134 -1.40 -0.65 -7.04
N MET A 135 -0.19 -1.07 -7.38
CA MET A 135 0.22 -1.30 -8.77
C MET A 135 -0.57 -2.44 -9.42
N ASP A 136 -0.77 -3.55 -8.71
CA ASP A 136 -1.59 -4.67 -9.19
C ASP A 136 -3.05 -4.23 -9.45
N ILE A 137 -3.66 -3.48 -8.53
CA ILE A 137 -5.06 -3.02 -8.63
C ILE A 137 -5.23 -2.01 -9.77
N ARG A 138 -4.29 -1.08 -9.94
CA ARG A 138 -4.32 -0.08 -11.03
C ARG A 138 -3.98 -0.69 -12.38
N GLY A 139 -3.45 -1.91 -12.41
CA GLY A 139 -2.75 -2.45 -13.55
C GLY A 139 -1.56 -1.54 -13.85
N ALA A 140 -0.33 -1.99 -13.68
CA ALA A 140 0.89 -1.17 -13.89
C ALA A 140 0.99 -0.55 -15.31
N GLY A 141 0.01 -0.79 -16.15
CA GLY A 141 -0.17 -0.22 -17.49
C GLY A 141 -0.31 1.31 -17.55
N ASN A 142 -0.60 1.97 -16.44
CA ASN A 142 -0.54 3.45 -16.43
C ASN A 142 0.90 3.98 -16.54
N LEU A 143 1.92 3.15 -16.23
CA LEU A 143 3.33 3.49 -16.45
C LEU A 143 3.79 3.21 -17.89
N LEU A 144 3.13 2.31 -18.61
CA LEU A 144 3.57 1.78 -19.89
C LEU A 144 2.53 1.93 -21.04
N GLY A 145 1.35 2.50 -20.76
CA GLY A 145 0.27 2.68 -21.74
C GLY A 145 -0.95 1.78 -21.49
N ALA A 146 -2.12 2.28 -21.88
CA ALA A 146 -3.43 1.67 -21.58
C ALA A 146 -3.62 0.24 -22.15
N GLU A 147 -2.93 -0.10 -23.23
CA GLU A 147 -3.04 -1.41 -23.89
C GLU A 147 -2.37 -2.54 -23.09
N GLN A 148 -1.40 -2.21 -22.23
CA GLN A 148 -0.66 -3.21 -21.43
C GLN A 148 -1.25 -3.43 -20.03
N SER A 149 -2.17 -2.59 -19.59
CA SER A 149 -2.77 -2.66 -18.26
C SER A 149 -3.53 -3.96 -18.00
N GLY A 150 -4.24 -4.48 -19.01
CA GLY A 150 -4.94 -5.76 -18.91
C GLY A 150 -4.00 -6.94 -18.71
N PHE A 151 -2.91 -6.98 -19.45
CA PHE A 151 -1.93 -8.06 -19.40
C PHE A 151 -1.23 -8.16 -18.03
N ILE A 152 -0.87 -7.02 -17.44
CA ILE A 152 -0.21 -6.98 -16.12
C ILE A 152 -1.19 -7.39 -15.00
N ALA A 153 -2.48 -7.04 -15.14
CA ALA A 153 -3.49 -7.48 -14.19
C ALA A 153 -3.71 -9.00 -14.20
N ASP A 154 -3.53 -9.63 -15.38
CA ASP A 154 -3.71 -11.08 -15.54
C ASP A 154 -2.51 -11.89 -15.02
N ILE A 155 -1.29 -11.43 -15.25
CA ILE A 155 -0.07 -12.17 -14.90
C ILE A 155 0.57 -11.74 -13.56
N GLY A 156 0.16 -10.59 -13.00
CA GLY A 156 0.75 -9.97 -11.81
C GLY A 156 2.02 -9.17 -12.12
N TYR A 157 2.26 -8.16 -11.28
CA TYR A 157 3.37 -7.22 -11.49
C TYR A 157 4.75 -7.87 -11.40
N GLU A 158 4.96 -8.79 -10.47
CA GLU A 158 6.26 -9.47 -10.30
C GLU A 158 6.64 -10.29 -11.53
N THR A 159 5.69 -11.03 -12.08
CA THR A 159 5.90 -11.83 -13.31
C THR A 159 6.16 -10.91 -14.51
N TYR A 160 5.41 -9.79 -14.60
CA TYR A 160 5.63 -8.80 -15.64
C TYR A 160 7.03 -8.17 -15.56
N GLN A 161 7.47 -7.79 -14.35
CA GLN A 161 8.81 -7.20 -14.16
C GLN A 161 9.91 -8.18 -14.57
N LYS A 162 9.76 -9.46 -14.22
CA LYS A 162 10.70 -10.51 -14.62
C LYS A 162 10.79 -10.67 -16.14
N ILE A 163 9.64 -10.72 -16.82
CA ILE A 163 9.58 -10.80 -18.29
C ILE A 163 10.20 -9.56 -18.93
N LEU A 164 9.95 -8.37 -18.37
CA LEU A 164 10.52 -7.11 -18.87
C LEU A 164 12.04 -7.07 -18.71
N GLU A 165 12.58 -7.51 -17.58
CA GLU A 165 14.02 -7.59 -17.34
C GLU A 165 14.69 -8.59 -18.30
N GLU A 166 14.07 -9.75 -18.54
CA GLU A 166 14.53 -10.74 -19.51
C GLU A 166 14.55 -10.17 -20.93
N ALA A 167 13.48 -9.50 -21.35
CA ALA A 167 13.40 -8.86 -22.67
C ALA A 167 14.43 -7.73 -22.86
N ILE A 168 14.65 -6.90 -21.83
CA ILE A 168 15.69 -5.86 -21.85
C ILE A 168 17.08 -6.49 -21.98
N GLN A 169 17.32 -7.59 -21.28
CA GLN A 169 18.59 -8.31 -21.35
C GLN A 169 18.81 -8.89 -22.76
N GLU A 170 17.79 -9.53 -23.34
CA GLU A 170 17.84 -10.05 -24.70
C GLU A 170 18.12 -8.97 -25.74
N LEU A 171 17.47 -7.81 -25.64
CA LEU A 171 17.71 -6.65 -26.50
C LEU A 171 19.14 -6.10 -26.38
N LYS A 172 19.69 -6.04 -25.15
CA LYS A 172 21.07 -5.62 -24.91
C LYS A 172 22.08 -6.58 -25.56
N GLU A 173 21.76 -7.87 -25.54
CA GLU A 173 22.64 -8.93 -26.12
C GLU A 173 22.53 -9.04 -27.65
N SER A 174 21.36 -8.72 -28.21
CA SER A 174 21.11 -8.80 -29.65
C SER A 174 21.40 -7.48 -30.38
N ASP A 175 20.49 -6.52 -30.23
CA ASP A 175 20.44 -5.31 -31.06
C ASP A 175 21.36 -4.19 -30.60
N PHE A 176 21.68 -4.17 -29.29
CA PHE A 176 22.48 -3.10 -28.67
C PHE A 176 23.84 -3.56 -28.14
N LYS A 177 24.32 -4.71 -28.57
CA LYS A 177 25.57 -5.35 -28.12
C LYS A 177 26.79 -4.42 -28.15
N GLU A 178 26.88 -3.54 -29.12
CA GLU A 178 28.02 -2.61 -29.26
C GLU A 178 27.95 -1.45 -28.24
N LEU A 179 26.75 -0.98 -27.92
CA LEU A 179 26.53 0.11 -26.96
C LEU A 179 26.77 -0.32 -25.50
N PHE A 180 26.49 -1.56 -25.15
CA PHE A 180 26.58 -2.09 -23.78
C PHE A 180 27.75 -3.03 -23.53
N LYS A 181 28.73 -3.09 -24.45
CA LYS A 181 29.92 -3.98 -24.37
C LYS A 181 30.70 -3.84 -23.05
N GLU A 182 30.82 -2.64 -22.52
CA GLU A 182 31.54 -2.38 -21.27
C GLU A 182 30.73 -2.81 -20.02
N GLU A 183 29.42 -2.72 -20.05
CA GLU A 183 28.54 -3.18 -18.96
C GLU A 183 28.46 -4.71 -18.93
N MET A 184 28.42 -5.36 -20.09
CA MET A 184 28.34 -6.81 -20.20
C MET A 184 29.65 -7.50 -19.76
N SER A 185 30.80 -6.83 -19.89
CA SER A 185 32.08 -7.38 -19.41
C SER A 185 32.24 -7.37 -17.89
N LYS A 186 31.40 -6.63 -17.16
CA LYS A 186 31.42 -6.49 -15.69
C LYS A 186 30.32 -7.27 -14.97
N LYS A 187 29.31 -7.81 -15.68
CA LYS A 187 28.22 -8.57 -15.07
C LYS A 187 28.52 -10.07 -15.06
N GLN A 188 28.45 -10.63 -13.87
CA GLN A 188 28.31 -12.07 -13.68
C GLN A 188 27.11 -12.56 -14.49
N THR A 189 27.29 -13.66 -15.20
CA THR A 189 26.26 -14.38 -15.96
C THR A 189 25.01 -14.55 -15.10
N PHE A 190 23.92 -13.92 -15.49
CA PHE A 190 22.63 -14.15 -14.87
C PHE A 190 22.25 -15.60 -15.17
N VAL A 191 22.19 -16.43 -14.15
CA VAL A 191 21.73 -17.80 -14.31
C VAL A 191 20.20 -17.72 -14.39
N HIS A 192 19.64 -17.95 -15.56
CA HIS A 192 18.22 -18.24 -15.73
C HIS A 192 17.86 -19.35 -14.74
N GLY A 193 16.69 -19.24 -14.09
CA GLY A 193 16.26 -20.24 -13.12
C GLY A 193 16.52 -21.64 -13.65
N VAL A 194 17.38 -22.38 -12.98
CA VAL A 194 17.72 -23.75 -13.37
C VAL A 194 16.58 -24.62 -12.87
N GLU A 195 15.71 -25.06 -13.77
CA GLU A 195 14.74 -26.10 -13.46
C GLU A 195 15.47 -27.44 -13.68
N ILE A 196 15.72 -28.15 -12.59
CA ILE A 196 16.32 -29.47 -12.65
C ILE A 196 15.19 -30.49 -12.58
N ASP A 197 14.78 -30.99 -13.74
CA ASP A 197 13.89 -32.13 -13.84
C ASP A 197 14.72 -33.41 -13.74
N THR A 198 14.39 -34.27 -12.76
CA THR A 198 15.14 -35.49 -12.50
C THR A 198 14.17 -36.64 -12.22
N ASP A 199 14.45 -37.79 -12.78
CA ASP A 199 13.80 -39.06 -12.53
C ASP A 199 14.35 -39.79 -11.27
N ILE A 200 15.32 -39.19 -10.58
CA ILE A 200 15.92 -39.73 -9.35
C ILE A 200 15.10 -39.25 -8.14
N GLU A 201 14.63 -40.19 -7.33
CA GLU A 201 14.03 -39.85 -6.03
C GLU A 201 15.04 -39.16 -5.14
N MET A 202 14.90 -37.83 -4.95
CA MET A 202 15.74 -37.08 -4.02
C MET A 202 15.13 -37.13 -2.62
N LEU A 203 15.46 -38.18 -1.88
CA LEU A 203 15.06 -38.32 -0.49
C LEU A 203 16.20 -37.90 0.45
N ILE A 204 15.85 -37.20 1.53
CA ILE A 204 16.79 -36.93 2.61
C ILE A 204 17.14 -38.26 3.31
N PRO A 205 18.40 -38.74 3.24
CA PRO A 205 18.76 -40.04 3.78
C PRO A 205 18.55 -40.11 5.29
N ASP A 206 18.19 -41.30 5.79
CA ASP A 206 18.06 -41.59 7.24
C ASP A 206 19.38 -41.39 8.00
N SER A 207 20.52 -41.57 7.31
CA SER A 207 21.84 -41.29 7.85
C SER A 207 22.14 -39.83 8.09
N TYR A 208 21.41 -38.91 7.40
CA TYR A 208 21.59 -37.49 7.57
C TYR A 208 20.59 -36.89 8.59
N VAL A 209 19.31 -37.30 8.53
CA VAL A 209 18.29 -36.93 9.50
C VAL A 209 17.52 -38.20 9.90
N SER A 210 17.86 -38.75 11.06
CA SER A 210 17.25 -40.00 11.55
C SER A 210 15.80 -39.83 12.03
N ASN A 211 15.40 -38.63 12.42
CA ASN A 211 14.04 -38.34 12.90
C ASN A 211 13.07 -38.09 11.75
N ILE A 212 12.02 -38.89 11.64
CA ILE A 212 11.00 -38.82 10.59
C ILE A 212 10.26 -37.48 10.63
N GLN A 213 9.97 -36.96 11.82
CA GLN A 213 9.25 -35.68 11.95
C GLN A 213 10.09 -34.49 11.49
N GLU A 214 11.39 -34.51 11.75
CA GLU A 214 12.34 -33.48 11.28
C GLU A 214 12.48 -33.54 9.76
N ARG A 215 12.55 -34.74 9.16
CA ARG A 215 12.58 -34.90 7.70
C ARG A 215 11.31 -34.37 7.04
N LEU A 216 10.14 -34.64 7.59
CA LEU A 216 8.87 -34.10 7.08
C LEU A 216 8.81 -32.57 7.18
N SER A 217 9.38 -32.02 8.26
CA SER A 217 9.50 -30.57 8.40
C SER A 217 10.41 -29.95 7.35
N LEU A 218 11.55 -30.57 7.04
CA LEU A 218 12.47 -30.13 5.99
C LEU A 218 11.83 -30.20 4.60
N TYR A 219 11.11 -31.27 4.26
CA TYR A 219 10.35 -31.34 3.01
C TYR A 219 9.28 -30.26 2.91
N THR A 220 8.61 -29.94 4.03
CA THR A 220 7.61 -28.86 4.06
C THR A 220 8.24 -27.48 3.86
N MET A 221 9.47 -27.26 4.36
CA MET A 221 10.22 -26.02 4.12
C MET A 221 10.71 -25.93 2.67
N LEU A 222 11.22 -27.02 2.10
CA LEU A 222 11.66 -27.06 0.70
C LEU A 222 10.51 -26.80 -0.28
N ASN A 223 9.30 -27.27 0.03
CA ASN A 223 8.12 -27.03 -0.80
C ASN A 223 7.57 -25.59 -0.73
N LYS A 224 8.09 -24.75 0.16
CA LYS A 224 7.70 -23.34 0.33
C LYS A 224 8.71 -22.36 -0.27
N LEU A 225 9.84 -22.86 -0.76
CA LEU A 225 10.84 -22.09 -1.50
C LEU A 225 10.49 -22.01 -2.98
#